data_abe5a9c7b45cfc250a66d90e3e5dbb28
#
_entry.id   abe5a9c7b45cfc250a66d90e3e5dbb28
#
_cell.length_a   1.000
_cell.length_b   1.000
_cell.length_c   1.000
_cell.angle_alpha   90.00
_cell.angle_beta   90.00
_cell.angle_gamma   90.00
#
_symmetry.space_group_name_H-M   'P 1'
#
loop_
_entity.id
_entity.type
_entity.pdbx_description
1 polymer ?
#
loop_
_entity_poly.entity_id
_entity_poly.type
_entity_poly.pdbx_seq_one_letter_code
_entity_poly.pdbx_strand_id
1 'polypeptide(L)'
;MRIITIVGVRQSGKTSTVAALIGAIRRRGRSVGTCKTVFCPTFSIDKPTSNTARHLRAGAQLVAARARHETALIRPEAQPLSALLAAYAGLDYVLLEGDYLAPVPRLVAAHGAQDALPRTNALTLGYVGRISERPEIALPLPRFNALTDADALLDFLDANVEDTQPSPALDVPLPPVPGVTDDGFCQCGCHHNHHQQEQARVQAVVDGVPLALTDAQRETLRRWAREASHEQ
;
A
#
# COMPACT_ATOMS: atom_id res chain seq x y z
N MET A 1 -21.98 1.83 1.82
CA MET A 1 -20.90 0.93 1.36
C MET A 1 -20.26 0.22 2.53
N ARG A 2 -19.88 -1.03 2.38
CA ARG A 2 -19.16 -1.77 3.43
C ARG A 2 -17.66 -1.49 3.35
N ILE A 3 -17.07 -1.09 4.48
CA ILE A 3 -15.63 -0.78 4.57
C ILE A 3 -14.96 -1.81 5.46
N ILE A 4 -13.93 -2.48 4.96
CA ILE A 4 -13.20 -3.53 5.69
C ILE A 4 -11.71 -3.30 5.49
N THR A 5 -10.93 -3.38 6.57
CA THR A 5 -9.46 -3.36 6.46
C THR A 5 -8.86 -4.75 6.61
N ILE A 6 -7.86 -5.05 5.78
CA ILE A 6 -7.05 -6.27 5.86
C ILE A 6 -5.67 -5.87 6.37
N VAL A 7 -5.40 -6.19 7.63
CA VAL A 7 -4.15 -5.88 8.32
C VAL A 7 -3.29 -7.13 8.48
N GLY A 8 -2.01 -6.98 8.78
CA GLY A 8 -1.13 -8.13 9.02
C GLY A 8 0.31 -7.86 8.66
N VAL A 9 1.19 -8.79 9.02
CA VAL A 9 2.63 -8.71 8.73
C VAL A 9 2.94 -8.83 7.24
N ARG A 10 4.18 -8.55 6.88
CA ARG A 10 4.65 -8.71 5.49
C ARG A 10 4.47 -10.17 5.03
N GLN A 11 4.11 -10.36 3.75
CA GLN A 11 3.94 -11.67 3.11
C GLN A 11 2.91 -12.62 3.80
N SER A 12 2.08 -12.12 4.67
CA SER A 12 1.04 -12.92 5.37
C SER A 12 -0.17 -13.28 4.50
N GLY A 13 -0.27 -12.73 3.28
CA GLY A 13 -1.39 -13.00 2.38
C GLY A 13 -2.44 -11.88 2.28
N LYS A 14 -2.16 -10.67 2.78
CA LYS A 14 -3.09 -9.52 2.68
C LYS A 14 -3.53 -9.25 1.24
N THR A 15 -2.58 -9.00 0.35
CA THR A 15 -2.87 -8.68 -1.06
C THR A 15 -3.60 -9.81 -1.76
N SER A 16 -3.26 -11.07 -1.47
CA SER A 16 -3.95 -12.23 -2.03
C SER A 16 -5.40 -12.31 -1.53
N THR A 17 -5.63 -12.02 -0.24
CA THR A 17 -6.98 -11.95 0.35
C THR A 17 -7.80 -10.83 -0.29
N VAL A 18 -7.23 -9.64 -0.46
CA VAL A 18 -7.89 -8.52 -1.14
C VAL A 18 -8.27 -8.90 -2.56
N ALA A 19 -7.35 -9.48 -3.33
CA ALA A 19 -7.61 -9.90 -4.71
C ALA A 19 -8.72 -10.96 -4.79
N ALA A 20 -8.73 -11.95 -3.89
CA ALA A 20 -9.74 -12.99 -3.83
C ALA A 20 -11.14 -12.42 -3.50
N LEU A 21 -11.21 -11.50 -2.53
CA LEU A 21 -12.45 -10.79 -2.18
C LEU A 21 -12.96 -9.93 -3.34
N ILE A 22 -12.09 -9.19 -4.04
CA ILE A 22 -12.48 -8.45 -5.25
C ILE A 22 -13.15 -9.39 -6.25
N GLY A 23 -12.53 -10.56 -6.51
CA GLY A 23 -13.10 -11.56 -7.40
C GLY A 23 -14.47 -12.04 -6.96
N ALA A 24 -14.66 -12.38 -5.69
CA ALA A 24 -15.94 -12.83 -5.13
C ALA A 24 -17.02 -11.74 -5.22
N ILE A 25 -16.70 -10.51 -4.82
CA ILE A 25 -17.60 -9.34 -4.88
C ILE A 25 -18.05 -9.09 -6.33
N ARG A 26 -17.10 -9.10 -7.27
CA ARG A 26 -17.39 -8.89 -8.70
C ARG A 26 -18.22 -10.01 -9.31
N ARG A 27 -17.99 -11.28 -8.95
CA ARG A 27 -18.85 -12.40 -9.40
C ARG A 27 -20.30 -12.25 -8.97
N ARG A 28 -20.57 -11.60 -7.83
CA ARG A 28 -21.94 -11.30 -7.36
C ARG A 28 -22.53 -10.02 -7.96
N GLY A 29 -21.89 -9.44 -8.99
CA GLY A 29 -22.36 -8.24 -9.67
C GLY A 29 -22.23 -6.96 -8.85
N ARG A 30 -21.50 -7.00 -7.71
CA ARG A 30 -21.29 -5.85 -6.85
C ARG A 30 -20.05 -5.06 -7.24
N SER A 31 -20.03 -3.80 -6.86
CA SER A 31 -18.91 -2.88 -7.09
C SER A 31 -17.96 -2.83 -5.91
N VAL A 32 -16.65 -2.69 -6.17
CA VAL A 32 -15.63 -2.65 -5.13
C VAL A 32 -14.49 -1.71 -5.50
N GLY A 33 -14.05 -0.91 -4.55
CA GLY A 33 -12.83 -0.12 -4.61
C GLY A 33 -11.81 -0.59 -3.59
N THR A 34 -10.56 -0.18 -3.77
CA THR A 34 -9.47 -0.53 -2.83
C THR A 34 -8.61 0.68 -2.51
N CYS A 35 -8.14 0.75 -1.28
CA CYS A 35 -7.12 1.70 -0.86
C CYS A 35 -6.00 0.95 -0.15
N LYS A 36 -4.76 1.20 -0.56
CA LYS A 36 -3.58 0.63 0.09
C LYS A 36 -2.84 1.72 0.85
N THR A 37 -2.73 1.57 2.16
CA THR A 37 -1.92 2.44 3.00
C THR A 37 -0.46 2.01 2.93
N VAL A 38 0.42 2.95 2.59
CA VAL A 38 1.86 2.74 2.48
C VAL A 38 2.56 3.63 3.49
N PHE A 39 3.24 3.03 4.46
CA PHE A 39 3.93 3.76 5.53
C PHE A 39 5.38 4.15 5.18
N CYS A 40 5.85 3.81 3.97
CA CYS A 40 7.19 4.17 3.54
C CYS A 40 7.29 5.67 3.24
N PRO A 41 8.13 6.44 3.93
CA PRO A 41 8.21 7.89 3.77
C PRO A 41 8.73 8.34 2.40
N THR A 42 9.46 7.46 1.73
CA THR A 42 10.05 7.73 0.41
C THR A 42 9.20 7.14 -0.74
N PHE A 43 8.02 6.58 -0.41
CA PHE A 43 7.16 6.01 -1.43
C PHE A 43 6.57 7.10 -2.32
N SER A 44 6.67 6.89 -3.62
CA SER A 44 5.93 7.65 -4.63
C SER A 44 5.39 6.68 -5.68
N ILE A 45 4.14 6.86 -6.07
CA ILE A 45 3.53 6.09 -7.16
C ILE A 45 4.06 6.56 -8.52
N ASP A 46 4.46 7.84 -8.60
CA ASP A 46 5.01 8.44 -9.81
C ASP A 46 6.54 8.35 -9.85
N LYS A 47 7.09 8.24 -11.03
CA LYS A 47 8.54 8.23 -11.22
C LYS A 47 9.10 9.65 -11.05
N PRO A 48 10.21 9.85 -10.33
CA PRO A 48 10.81 11.18 -10.12
C PRO A 48 11.15 11.93 -11.43
N THR A 49 11.37 11.20 -12.52
CA THR A 49 11.74 11.77 -13.83
C THR A 49 10.54 12.02 -14.75
N SER A 50 9.33 11.70 -14.33
CA SER A 50 8.12 11.90 -15.15
C SER A 50 7.77 13.38 -15.33
N ASN A 51 6.99 13.69 -16.36
CA ASN A 51 6.47 15.04 -16.57
C ASN A 51 5.48 15.42 -15.46
N THR A 52 4.68 14.48 -14.96
CA THR A 52 3.76 14.68 -13.84
C THR A 52 4.51 15.05 -12.56
N ALA A 53 5.62 14.38 -12.25
CA ALA A 53 6.48 14.76 -11.12
C ALA A 53 7.12 16.15 -11.30
N ARG A 54 7.43 16.56 -12.52
CA ARG A 54 7.92 17.93 -12.81
C ARG A 54 6.85 18.99 -12.53
N HIS A 55 5.58 18.71 -12.87
CA HIS A 55 4.47 19.61 -12.57
C HIS A 55 4.28 19.78 -11.05
N LEU A 56 4.35 18.68 -10.28
CA LEU A 56 4.26 18.74 -8.81
C LEU A 56 5.40 19.56 -8.21
N ARG A 57 6.65 19.35 -8.67
CA ARG A 57 7.80 20.14 -8.19
C ARG A 57 7.71 21.62 -8.56
N ALA A 58 7.02 21.96 -9.63
CA ALA A 58 6.74 23.35 -10.01
C ALA A 58 5.60 23.99 -9.18
N GLY A 59 5.01 23.26 -8.23
CA GLY A 59 4.01 23.77 -7.29
C GLY A 59 2.55 23.43 -7.63
N ALA A 60 2.30 22.50 -8.55
CA ALA A 60 0.93 22.06 -8.82
C ALA A 60 0.36 21.28 -7.62
N GLN A 61 -0.83 21.69 -7.16
CA GLN A 61 -1.54 21.07 -6.02
C GLN A 61 -2.28 19.79 -6.37
N LEU A 62 -2.53 19.58 -7.66
CA LEU A 62 -3.14 18.38 -8.21
C LEU A 62 -2.64 18.18 -9.64
N VAL A 63 -2.16 17.00 -9.93
CA VAL A 63 -1.77 16.60 -11.28
C VAL A 63 -2.61 15.41 -11.72
N ALA A 64 -3.24 15.52 -12.89
CA ALA A 64 -3.95 14.44 -13.53
C ALA A 64 -3.13 13.90 -14.71
N ALA A 65 -2.90 12.60 -14.73
CA ALA A 65 -2.42 11.90 -15.91
C ALA A 65 -3.60 11.15 -16.54
N ARG A 66 -4.00 11.56 -17.74
CA ARG A 66 -5.09 10.94 -18.48
C ARG A 66 -4.55 10.21 -19.71
N ALA A 67 -4.67 8.90 -19.71
CA ALA A 67 -4.31 8.04 -20.81
C ALA A 67 -5.55 7.38 -21.43
N ARG A 68 -5.32 6.57 -22.46
CA ARG A 68 -6.42 5.91 -23.20
C ARG A 68 -7.20 4.91 -22.31
N HIS A 69 -6.50 4.24 -21.40
CA HIS A 69 -7.05 3.12 -20.62
C HIS A 69 -7.03 3.36 -19.11
N GLU A 70 -6.40 4.46 -18.67
CA GLU A 70 -6.31 4.79 -17.24
C GLU A 70 -6.27 6.29 -17.01
N THR A 71 -6.64 6.68 -15.79
CA THR A 71 -6.47 8.05 -15.29
C THR A 71 -5.91 7.98 -13.88
N ALA A 72 -4.84 8.72 -13.61
CA ALA A 72 -4.29 8.89 -12.28
C ALA A 72 -4.47 10.34 -11.82
N LEU A 73 -4.80 10.51 -10.54
CA LEU A 73 -4.82 11.81 -9.85
C LEU A 73 -3.78 11.76 -8.73
N ILE A 74 -2.83 12.70 -8.77
CA ILE A 74 -1.71 12.74 -7.82
C ILE A 74 -1.77 14.05 -7.06
N ARG A 75 -1.86 13.94 -5.73
CA ARG A 75 -1.74 15.06 -4.79
C ARG A 75 -0.42 14.93 -4.02
N PRO A 76 0.32 16.02 -3.79
CA PRO A 76 1.60 15.98 -3.05
C PRO A 76 1.41 15.70 -1.55
N GLU A 77 0.20 15.86 -1.06
CA GLU A 77 -0.14 15.72 0.37
C GLU A 77 -0.97 14.48 0.63
N ALA A 78 -0.73 13.83 1.78
CA ALA A 78 -1.58 12.74 2.25
C ALA A 78 -3.01 13.26 2.48
N GLN A 79 -3.99 12.54 1.96
CA GLN A 79 -5.40 12.88 2.16
C GLN A 79 -5.95 12.14 3.37
N PRO A 80 -6.87 12.75 4.15
CA PRO A 80 -7.62 12.05 5.18
C PRO A 80 -8.37 10.86 4.59
N LEU A 81 -8.58 9.80 5.39
CA LEU A 81 -9.27 8.61 4.93
C LEU A 81 -10.70 8.92 4.47
N SER A 82 -11.42 9.78 5.19
CA SER A 82 -12.78 10.21 4.81
C SER A 82 -12.83 10.87 3.43
N ALA A 83 -11.84 11.71 3.10
CA ALA A 83 -11.74 12.34 1.79
C ALA A 83 -11.44 11.33 0.66
N LEU A 84 -10.59 10.33 0.94
CA LEU A 84 -10.35 9.23 0.00
C LEU A 84 -11.61 8.39 -0.19
N LEU A 85 -12.31 8.06 0.89
CA LEU A 85 -13.53 7.26 0.86
C LEU A 85 -14.67 7.97 0.11
N ALA A 86 -14.71 9.29 0.10
CA ALA A 86 -15.68 10.05 -0.69
C ALA A 86 -15.56 9.75 -2.20
N ALA A 87 -14.36 9.46 -2.70
CA ALA A 87 -14.16 9.07 -4.09
C ALA A 87 -14.72 7.68 -4.44
N TYR A 88 -15.05 6.87 -3.44
CA TYR A 88 -15.67 5.55 -3.59
C TYR A 88 -17.21 5.58 -3.40
N ALA A 89 -17.80 6.77 -3.30
CA ALA A 89 -19.24 6.91 -3.14
C ALA A 89 -20.01 6.18 -4.26
N GLY A 90 -21.02 5.40 -3.88
CA GLY A 90 -21.79 4.58 -4.80
C GLY A 90 -21.25 3.17 -5.05
N LEU A 91 -20.07 2.84 -4.51
CA LEU A 91 -19.59 1.45 -4.50
C LEU A 91 -20.21 0.67 -3.34
N ASP A 92 -20.35 -0.66 -3.53
CA ASP A 92 -20.89 -1.55 -2.51
C ASP A 92 -19.85 -1.84 -1.43
N TYR A 93 -18.57 -1.97 -1.82
CA TYR A 93 -17.45 -2.32 -0.94
C TYR A 93 -16.24 -1.42 -1.12
N VAL A 94 -15.52 -1.18 -0.02
CA VAL A 94 -14.16 -0.64 -0.02
C VAL A 94 -13.26 -1.53 0.84
N LEU A 95 -12.21 -2.05 0.23
CA LEU A 95 -11.22 -2.87 0.92
C LEU A 95 -9.94 -2.03 1.15
N LEU A 96 -9.60 -1.84 2.43
CA LEU A 96 -8.38 -1.16 2.83
C LEU A 96 -7.28 -2.21 3.04
N GLU A 97 -6.12 -2.06 2.41
CA GLU A 97 -4.97 -2.93 2.64
C GLU A 97 -3.93 -2.23 3.50
N GLY A 98 -3.65 -2.78 4.68
CA GLY A 98 -2.57 -2.32 5.56
C GLY A 98 -2.92 -1.12 6.44
N ASP A 99 -4.15 -0.65 6.46
CA ASP A 99 -4.58 0.42 7.35
C ASP A 99 -4.91 -0.14 8.74
N TYR A 100 -3.94 -0.05 9.64
CA TYR A 100 -4.06 -0.52 11.02
C TYR A 100 -4.85 0.42 11.92
N LEU A 101 -5.00 1.68 11.52
CA LEU A 101 -5.59 2.73 12.35
C LEU A 101 -7.06 2.94 12.04
N ALA A 102 -7.50 2.63 10.83
CA ALA A 102 -8.89 2.79 10.45
C ALA A 102 -9.83 2.10 11.46
N PRO A 103 -10.77 2.85 12.07
CA PRO A 103 -11.71 2.32 13.05
C PRO A 103 -12.89 1.60 12.36
N VAL A 104 -12.56 0.63 11.52
CA VAL A 104 -13.51 -0.18 10.75
C VAL A 104 -13.29 -1.67 11.01
N PRO A 105 -14.29 -2.52 10.74
CA PRO A 105 -14.15 -3.96 10.79
C PRO A 105 -12.91 -4.44 10.07
N ARG A 106 -12.19 -5.42 10.65
CA ARG A 106 -10.91 -5.90 10.11
C ARG A 106 -10.79 -7.40 10.05
N LEU A 107 -10.00 -7.83 9.08
CA LEU A 107 -9.45 -9.18 8.99
C LEU A 107 -7.94 -9.11 9.27
N VAL A 108 -7.43 -10.07 10.04
CA VAL A 108 -6.00 -10.16 10.36
C VAL A 108 -5.36 -11.26 9.55
N ALA A 109 -4.48 -10.88 8.63
CA ALA A 109 -3.64 -11.80 7.86
C ALA A 109 -2.34 -12.08 8.61
N ALA A 110 -2.03 -13.36 8.83
CA ALA A 110 -0.91 -13.78 9.67
C ALA A 110 -0.25 -15.06 9.14
N HIS A 111 0.97 -15.36 9.63
CA HIS A 111 1.62 -16.65 9.43
C HIS A 111 1.32 -17.60 10.61
N GLY A 112 1.14 -17.05 11.81
CA GLY A 112 0.93 -17.81 13.04
C GLY A 112 0.30 -16.96 14.14
N ALA A 113 0.09 -17.56 15.32
CA ALA A 113 -0.54 -16.89 16.46
C ALA A 113 0.24 -15.67 16.94
N GLN A 114 1.56 -15.72 16.91
CA GLN A 114 2.46 -14.62 17.30
C GLN A 114 2.28 -13.37 16.46
N ASP A 115 1.82 -13.51 15.22
CA ASP A 115 1.51 -12.37 14.34
C ASP A 115 0.05 -11.92 14.49
N ALA A 116 -0.85 -12.87 14.70
CA ALA A 116 -2.29 -12.66 14.72
C ALA A 116 -2.75 -11.98 16.01
N LEU A 117 -2.40 -12.54 17.18
CA LEU A 117 -2.93 -12.12 18.47
C LEU A 117 -2.62 -10.66 18.84
N PRO A 118 -1.39 -10.13 18.63
CA PRO A 118 -1.10 -8.73 18.93
C PRO A 118 -1.85 -7.72 18.02
N ARG A 119 -2.43 -8.19 16.92
CA ARG A 119 -3.20 -7.37 15.95
C ARG A 119 -4.70 -7.53 16.09
N THR A 120 -5.12 -8.44 16.97
CA THR A 120 -6.52 -8.68 17.29
C THR A 120 -7.04 -7.62 18.24
N ASN A 121 -8.20 -7.05 17.94
CA ASN A 121 -8.91 -6.11 18.81
C ASN A 121 -10.43 -6.27 18.64
N ALA A 122 -11.21 -5.39 19.26
CA ALA A 122 -12.69 -5.45 19.22
C ALA A 122 -13.28 -5.31 17.80
N LEU A 123 -12.55 -4.79 16.82
CA LEU A 123 -12.99 -4.66 15.44
C LEU A 123 -12.59 -5.88 14.57
N THR A 124 -11.85 -6.83 15.13
CA THR A 124 -11.41 -8.01 14.39
C THR A 124 -12.54 -9.00 14.22
N LEU A 125 -12.87 -9.34 12.98
CA LEU A 125 -13.90 -10.30 12.62
C LEU A 125 -13.34 -11.72 12.46
N GLY A 126 -12.09 -11.86 12.03
CA GLY A 126 -11.49 -13.17 11.79
C GLY A 126 -10.07 -13.08 11.24
N TYR A 127 -9.55 -14.26 10.93
CA TYR A 127 -8.17 -14.43 10.46
C TYR A 127 -8.15 -14.97 9.03
N VAL A 128 -7.18 -14.47 8.25
CA VAL A 128 -6.98 -14.82 6.84
C VAL A 128 -5.50 -15.01 6.52
N GLY A 129 -5.22 -15.34 5.28
CA GLY A 129 -3.86 -15.54 4.80
C GLY A 129 -3.28 -16.88 5.25
N ARG A 130 -1.97 -16.96 5.41
CA ARG A 130 -1.27 -18.24 5.65
C ARG A 130 -1.69 -18.97 6.92
N ILE A 131 -2.15 -18.28 7.93
CA ILE A 131 -2.65 -18.88 9.18
C ILE A 131 -3.92 -19.70 8.96
N SER A 132 -4.68 -19.44 7.89
CA SER A 132 -5.88 -20.20 7.56
C SER A 132 -5.58 -21.66 7.17
N GLU A 133 -4.36 -21.95 6.74
CA GLU A 133 -3.87 -23.28 6.38
C GLU A 133 -3.35 -24.09 7.59
N ARG A 134 -3.45 -23.51 8.81
CA ARG A 134 -2.92 -24.08 10.04
C ARG A 134 -4.02 -24.34 11.08
N PRO A 135 -4.86 -25.36 10.85
CA PRO A 135 -6.01 -25.66 11.74
C PRO A 135 -5.57 -25.99 13.18
N GLU A 136 -4.35 -26.46 13.40
CA GLU A 136 -3.78 -26.80 14.70
C GLU A 136 -3.55 -25.58 15.62
N ILE A 137 -3.47 -24.36 15.04
CA ILE A 137 -3.29 -23.15 15.84
C ILE A 137 -4.64 -22.72 16.43
N ALA A 138 -4.76 -22.70 17.74
CA ALA A 138 -5.94 -22.19 18.41
C ALA A 138 -6.04 -20.66 18.27
N LEU A 139 -7.20 -20.16 17.82
CA LEU A 139 -7.48 -18.74 17.63
C LEU A 139 -8.86 -18.40 18.19
N PRO A 140 -9.06 -17.20 18.77
CA PRO A 140 -10.33 -16.82 19.39
C PRO A 140 -11.46 -16.50 18.39
N LEU A 141 -11.15 -16.29 17.12
CA LEU A 141 -12.10 -15.91 16.09
C LEU A 141 -11.99 -16.87 14.88
N PRO A 142 -13.01 -16.92 14.00
CA PRO A 142 -13.00 -17.77 12.83
C PRO A 142 -11.84 -17.44 11.87
N ARG A 143 -11.46 -18.43 11.08
CA ARG A 143 -10.44 -18.30 10.04
C ARG A 143 -11.01 -18.66 8.68
N PHE A 144 -10.51 -18.00 7.64
CA PHE A 144 -10.95 -18.21 6.27
C PHE A 144 -9.76 -18.30 5.33
N ASN A 145 -9.73 -19.32 4.48
CA ASN A 145 -8.81 -19.35 3.37
C ASN A 145 -9.45 -18.62 2.17
N ALA A 146 -9.14 -17.34 2.01
CA ALA A 146 -9.72 -16.53 0.95
C ALA A 146 -9.38 -17.04 -0.47
N LEU A 147 -8.33 -17.85 -0.65
CA LEU A 147 -7.95 -18.39 -1.96
C LEU A 147 -8.85 -19.56 -2.40
N THR A 148 -9.33 -20.34 -1.45
CA THR A 148 -10.18 -21.51 -1.73
C THR A 148 -11.66 -21.24 -1.47
N ASP A 149 -11.97 -20.27 -0.58
CA ASP A 149 -13.32 -20.09 -0.05
C ASP A 149 -13.69 -18.61 0.10
N ALA A 150 -13.39 -17.83 -0.94
CA ALA A 150 -13.67 -16.39 -0.95
C ALA A 150 -15.17 -16.07 -0.84
N ASP A 151 -16.04 -16.94 -1.35
CA ASP A 151 -17.49 -16.71 -1.32
C ASP A 151 -18.04 -16.91 0.10
N ALA A 152 -17.58 -17.90 0.87
CA ALA A 152 -17.97 -18.07 2.27
C ALA A 152 -17.42 -16.94 3.16
N LEU A 153 -16.19 -16.46 2.88
CA LEU A 153 -15.67 -15.26 3.55
C LEU A 153 -16.55 -14.04 3.23
N LEU A 154 -16.98 -13.86 1.99
CA LEU A 154 -17.85 -12.77 1.60
C LEU A 154 -19.23 -12.86 2.27
N ASP A 155 -19.84 -14.06 2.36
CA ASP A 155 -21.09 -14.28 3.10
C ASP A 155 -20.95 -13.91 4.58
N PHE A 156 -19.83 -14.28 5.18
CA PHE A 156 -19.52 -13.91 6.55
C PHE A 156 -19.40 -12.38 6.72
N LEU A 157 -18.72 -11.69 5.79
CA LEU A 157 -18.60 -10.23 5.81
C LEU A 157 -19.94 -9.56 5.57
N ASP A 158 -20.79 -10.08 4.67
CA ASP A 158 -22.15 -9.57 4.42
C ASP A 158 -23.02 -9.62 5.68
N ALA A 159 -22.84 -10.64 6.52
CA ALA A 159 -23.60 -10.83 7.76
C ALA A 159 -23.06 -9.99 8.94
N ASN A 160 -21.77 -9.57 8.90
CA ASN A 160 -21.10 -8.98 10.07
C ASN A 160 -20.60 -7.54 9.84
N VAL A 161 -20.72 -6.99 8.63
CA VAL A 161 -20.26 -5.64 8.30
C VAL A 161 -21.44 -4.80 7.83
N GLU A 162 -21.74 -3.76 8.58
CA GLU A 162 -22.78 -2.81 8.23
C GLU A 162 -22.30 -1.78 7.21
N ASP A 163 -23.24 -1.16 6.54
CA ASP A 163 -22.96 -0.04 5.64
C ASP A 163 -22.48 1.17 6.44
N THR A 164 -21.34 1.73 5.99
CA THR A 164 -20.70 2.88 6.60
C THR A 164 -20.67 4.05 5.60
N GLN A 165 -20.90 5.25 6.09
CA GLN A 165 -20.70 6.47 5.32
C GLN A 165 -19.33 7.09 5.62
N PRO A 166 -18.65 7.66 4.62
CA PRO A 166 -17.44 8.45 4.87
C PRO A 166 -17.75 9.58 5.87
N SER A 167 -16.97 9.64 6.93
CA SER A 167 -17.11 10.68 7.94
C SER A 167 -15.75 11.01 8.56
N PRO A 168 -15.57 12.22 9.13
CA PRO A 168 -14.34 12.57 9.83
C PRO A 168 -13.99 11.65 11.00
N ALA A 169 -14.94 10.89 11.54
CA ALA A 169 -14.67 9.88 12.57
C ALA A 169 -13.74 8.75 12.11
N LEU A 170 -13.57 8.59 10.79
CA LEU A 170 -12.64 7.62 10.18
C LEU A 170 -11.21 8.19 10.04
N ASP A 171 -11.02 9.49 10.27
CA ASP A 171 -9.75 10.18 10.06
C ASP A 171 -8.85 10.02 11.29
N VAL A 172 -8.09 8.95 11.30
CA VAL A 172 -7.01 8.76 12.28
C VAL A 172 -5.70 9.19 11.60
N PRO A 173 -4.94 10.11 12.20
CA PRO A 173 -3.67 10.54 11.64
C PRO A 173 -2.74 9.34 11.43
N LEU A 174 -2.09 9.29 10.28
CA LEU A 174 -1.01 8.32 10.07
C LEU A 174 0.05 8.54 11.15
N PRO A 175 0.61 7.47 11.75
CA PRO A 175 1.63 7.62 12.77
C PRO A 175 2.82 8.38 12.20
N PRO A 176 3.51 9.18 13.03
CA PRO A 176 4.76 9.77 12.62
C PRO A 176 5.68 8.67 12.12
N VAL A 177 6.32 8.91 10.99
CA VAL A 177 7.26 7.96 10.40
C VAL A 177 8.34 7.68 11.44
N PRO A 178 8.56 6.43 11.88
CA PRO A 178 9.72 6.10 12.71
C PRO A 178 10.95 6.60 11.95
N GLY A 179 11.86 7.30 12.63
CA GLY A 179 12.98 8.00 12.01
C GLY A 179 13.65 7.16 10.93
N VAL A 180 13.90 7.80 9.80
CA VAL A 180 14.82 7.25 8.80
C VAL A 180 16.17 7.20 9.53
N THR A 181 16.71 6.01 9.73
CA THR A 181 18.04 5.86 10.28
C THR A 181 19.05 6.54 9.33
N ASP A 182 20.15 7.09 9.84
CA ASP A 182 21.15 7.86 9.06
C ASP A 182 21.70 7.09 7.83
N ASP A 183 21.48 5.78 7.76
CA ASP A 183 21.78 4.92 6.62
C ASP A 183 20.68 4.82 5.55
N GLY A 184 19.60 5.57 5.68
CA GLY A 184 18.50 5.61 4.69
C GLY A 184 17.62 4.37 4.69
N PHE A 185 17.74 3.46 5.66
CA PHE A 185 16.89 2.29 5.79
C PHE A 185 15.55 2.66 6.43
N CYS A 186 14.49 2.49 5.67
CA CYS A 186 13.15 2.53 6.20
C CYS A 186 12.87 1.24 7.01
N GLN A 187 12.61 1.35 8.31
CA GLN A 187 12.20 0.22 9.15
C GLN A 187 10.85 -0.40 8.77
N CYS A 188 10.17 0.14 7.77
CA CYS A 188 8.90 -0.39 7.25
C CYS A 188 9.05 -1.77 6.57
N GLY A 189 10.27 -2.30 6.42
CA GLY A 189 10.55 -3.56 5.72
C GLY A 189 10.17 -3.55 4.23
N CYS A 190 9.86 -2.38 3.67
CA CYS A 190 9.71 -2.20 2.25
C CYS A 190 11.13 -2.09 1.65
N HIS A 191 11.73 -3.21 1.29
CA HIS A 191 12.90 -3.23 0.43
C HIS A 191 12.47 -2.79 -0.97
N HIS A 192 12.17 -1.51 -1.13
CA HIS A 192 12.33 -0.89 -2.42
C HIS A 192 13.84 -0.77 -2.62
N ASN A 193 14.33 -1.36 -3.68
CA ASN A 193 15.72 -1.36 -4.12
C ASN A 193 16.24 0.08 -4.35
N HIS A 194 16.33 0.90 -3.28
CA HIS A 194 16.96 2.22 -3.37
C HIS A 194 18.43 2.08 -3.78
N HIS A 195 19.12 1.03 -3.30
CA HIS A 195 20.48 0.74 -3.75
C HIS A 195 20.60 0.34 -5.23
N GLN A 196 19.60 -0.33 -5.81
CA GLN A 196 19.62 -0.61 -7.25
C GLN A 196 19.28 0.63 -8.09
N GLN A 197 18.46 1.55 -7.59
CA GLN A 197 18.18 2.80 -8.31
C GLN A 197 19.34 3.80 -8.21
N GLU A 198 20.07 3.87 -7.11
CA GLU A 198 21.29 4.67 -7.03
C GLU A 198 22.44 4.05 -7.84
N GLN A 199 22.61 2.73 -7.82
CA GLN A 199 23.60 2.06 -8.64
C GLN A 199 23.24 2.12 -10.16
N ALA A 200 21.96 2.10 -10.51
CA ALA A 200 21.50 2.31 -11.89
C ALA A 200 21.65 3.76 -12.38
N ARG A 201 21.81 4.74 -11.49
CA ARG A 201 21.95 6.17 -11.83
C ARG A 201 23.35 6.56 -12.32
N VAL A 202 24.35 5.71 -12.22
CA VAL A 202 25.71 5.98 -12.71
C VAL A 202 26.08 4.95 -13.77
N GLN A 203 25.31 4.90 -14.85
CA GLN A 203 25.76 4.32 -16.12
C GLN A 203 26.14 5.45 -17.08
N ALA A 204 27.41 5.58 -17.37
CA ALA A 204 27.83 6.39 -18.50
C ALA A 204 27.56 5.59 -19.79
N VAL A 205 26.80 6.18 -20.69
CA VAL A 205 26.49 5.61 -22.01
C VAL A 205 27.10 6.51 -23.05
N VAL A 206 27.94 5.98 -23.93
CA VAL A 206 28.46 6.68 -25.08
C VAL A 206 27.96 5.93 -26.31
N ASP A 207 27.29 6.66 -27.21
CA ASP A 207 26.69 6.12 -28.45
C ASP A 207 25.76 4.90 -28.20
N GLY A 208 25.01 4.90 -27.10
CA GLY A 208 24.08 3.83 -26.75
C GLY A 208 24.74 2.59 -26.13
N VAL A 209 26.06 2.58 -25.91
CA VAL A 209 26.80 1.47 -25.32
C VAL A 209 27.11 1.78 -23.83
N PRO A 210 26.73 0.93 -22.89
CA PRO A 210 27.10 1.10 -21.47
C PRO A 210 28.61 0.98 -21.27
N LEU A 211 29.21 1.98 -20.63
CA LEU A 211 30.62 1.93 -20.26
C LEU A 211 30.79 1.20 -18.94
N ALA A 212 31.74 0.26 -18.87
CA ALA A 212 32.20 -0.34 -17.64
C ALA A 212 33.06 0.68 -16.85
N LEU A 213 32.47 1.32 -15.84
CA LEU A 213 33.15 2.29 -15.00
C LEU A 213 33.85 1.62 -13.84
N THR A 214 35.06 2.08 -13.51
CA THR A 214 35.73 1.76 -12.27
C THR A 214 35.05 2.43 -11.07
N ASP A 215 35.26 1.94 -9.84
CA ASP A 215 34.66 2.54 -8.66
C ASP A 215 35.09 4.00 -8.44
N ALA A 216 36.34 4.35 -8.76
CA ALA A 216 36.82 5.73 -8.73
C ALA A 216 36.09 6.65 -9.75
N GLN A 217 35.77 6.14 -10.93
CA GLN A 217 35.02 6.89 -11.94
C GLN A 217 33.55 7.07 -11.52
N ARG A 218 32.96 6.05 -10.89
CA ARG A 218 31.59 6.15 -10.32
C ARG A 218 31.52 7.20 -9.22
N GLU A 219 32.54 7.24 -8.34
CA GLU A 219 32.60 8.22 -7.25
C GLU A 219 32.76 9.66 -7.78
N THR A 220 33.59 9.83 -8.80
CA THR A 220 33.76 11.13 -9.48
C THR A 220 32.44 11.63 -10.11
N LEU A 221 31.70 10.75 -10.79
CA LEU A 221 30.41 11.08 -11.38
C LEU A 221 29.34 11.37 -10.33
N ARG A 222 29.35 10.67 -9.18
CA ARG A 222 28.45 10.97 -8.07
C ARG A 222 28.74 12.34 -7.45
N ARG A 223 30.03 12.70 -7.33
CA ARG A 223 30.42 14.03 -6.83
C ARG A 223 29.95 15.11 -7.80
N TRP A 224 30.16 14.95 -9.08
CA TRP A 224 29.68 15.87 -10.13
C TRP A 224 28.15 16.03 -10.12
N ALA A 225 27.41 14.94 -9.96
CA ALA A 225 25.96 14.99 -9.89
C ALA A 225 25.47 15.76 -8.66
N ARG A 226 26.18 15.66 -7.51
CA ARG A 226 25.88 16.45 -6.31
C ARG A 226 26.17 17.93 -6.48
N GLU A 227 27.33 18.28 -7.07
CA GLU A 227 27.72 19.66 -7.34
C GLU A 227 26.74 20.35 -8.30
N ALA A 228 26.32 19.67 -9.37
CA ALA A 228 25.34 20.19 -10.32
C ALA A 228 23.91 20.36 -9.73
N SER A 229 23.61 19.72 -8.62
CA SER A 229 22.32 19.85 -7.90
C SER A 229 22.30 21.03 -6.92
N HIS A 230 23.43 21.64 -6.63
CA HIS A 230 23.56 22.80 -5.74
C HIS A 230 23.63 24.16 -6.47
N GLU A 231 23.70 24.16 -7.79
CA GLU A 231 23.73 25.38 -8.64
C GLU A 231 22.37 25.74 -9.27
N GLN A 232 21.29 25.11 -8.86
CA GLN A 232 19.91 25.42 -9.22
C GLN A 232 19.10 25.68 -7.95
#